data_4122da8cf4a15711a5fc367c2e150286
#
_entry.id   4122da8cf4a15711a5fc367c2e150286
#
_cell.length_a   1.000
_cell.length_b   1.000
_cell.length_c   1.000
_cell.angle_alpha   90.00
_cell.angle_beta   90.00
_cell.angle_gamma   90.00
#
_symmetry.space_group_name_H-M   'P 1'
#
loop_
_entity.id
_entity.type
_entity.pdbx_description
1 polymer ?
#
loop_
_entity_poly.entity_id
_entity_poly.type
_entity_poly.pdbx_seq_one_letter_code
_entity_poly.pdbx_strand_id
1 'polypeptide(L)'
;MSAQRAPAGGAASGFVGAVGNTPLILLKRVSEETGCQILGKAEFMNPGGSVKDRAASAIVLEAERQGALPPGGTVVEGTAGNTGIGLAHVCNARGYRCVIVMPDNQSPEKYALLAMLGAEVHQVPVVPYSNPNQYQHVAKRLAASLPNAIWSNQFDNTANRDAHARTTGPEIWEQTNGRIDAFVAASGTGGTFAGVAEYLKSRRRAVRCVLADPPGSSLYEYVRSGTPKATGSGSITEGIGIGRVTKNLEGAPIDEAVHIEDAETEERRVGKECRSRWSPYH
;
A
#
# COMPACT_ATOMS: atom_id res chain seq x y z
N MET A 1 -26.38 12.28 11.91
CA MET A 1 -25.65 11.32 11.03
C MET A 1 -26.37 10.01 11.11
N SER A 2 -27.14 9.61 10.07
CA SER A 2 -27.82 8.33 10.03
C SER A 2 -26.78 7.24 9.85
N ALA A 3 -26.67 6.34 10.81
CA ALA A 3 -25.93 5.10 10.64
C ALA A 3 -26.52 4.37 9.41
N GLN A 4 -25.75 4.28 8.32
CA GLN A 4 -26.16 3.44 7.21
C GLN A 4 -26.25 2.01 7.73
N ARG A 5 -27.46 1.47 7.76
CA ARG A 5 -27.71 0.06 8.07
C ARG A 5 -26.88 -0.79 7.10
N ALA A 6 -26.14 -1.75 7.62
CA ALA A 6 -25.53 -2.78 6.79
C ALA A 6 -26.62 -3.39 5.90
N PRO A 7 -26.39 -3.58 4.60
CA PRO A 7 -27.38 -4.17 3.71
C PRO A 7 -27.72 -5.60 4.20
N ALA A 8 -28.99 -5.94 4.14
CA ALA A 8 -29.43 -7.30 4.47
C ALA A 8 -28.82 -8.31 3.49
N GLY A 9 -28.37 -9.48 3.98
CA GLY A 9 -27.97 -10.57 3.12
C GLY A 9 -26.48 -10.63 2.72
N GLY A 10 -25.56 -10.02 3.46
CA GLY A 10 -24.11 -10.15 3.21
C GLY A 10 -23.55 -9.31 2.05
N ALA A 11 -24.33 -8.41 1.47
CA ALA A 11 -23.87 -7.49 0.44
C ALA A 11 -22.95 -6.42 1.03
N ALA A 12 -21.84 -6.10 0.34
CA ALA A 12 -20.96 -5.02 0.73
C ALA A 12 -21.62 -3.64 0.55
N SER A 13 -21.34 -2.71 1.46
CA SER A 13 -21.83 -1.32 1.36
C SER A 13 -20.97 -0.49 0.40
N GLY A 14 -21.07 -0.77 -0.89
CA GLY A 14 -20.29 -0.10 -1.94
C GLY A 14 -18.82 -0.50 -1.94
N PHE A 15 -17.98 0.29 -2.66
CA PHE A 15 -16.56 0.01 -2.82
C PHE A 15 -15.82 -0.13 -1.47
N VAL A 16 -16.02 0.82 -0.57
CA VAL A 16 -15.33 0.83 0.74
C VAL A 16 -15.66 -0.42 1.57
N GLY A 17 -16.91 -0.87 1.54
CA GLY A 17 -17.34 -2.08 2.25
C GLY A 17 -16.81 -3.38 1.62
N ALA A 18 -16.34 -3.35 0.38
CA ALA A 18 -15.76 -4.49 -0.31
C ALA A 18 -14.23 -4.59 -0.13
N VAL A 19 -13.59 -3.57 0.46
CA VAL A 19 -12.14 -3.57 0.71
C VAL A 19 -11.82 -4.48 1.90
N GLY A 20 -10.81 -5.33 1.73
CA GLY A 20 -10.38 -6.27 2.76
C GLY A 20 -11.00 -7.64 2.64
N ASN A 21 -10.91 -8.43 3.70
CA ASN A 21 -11.32 -9.85 3.73
C ASN A 21 -10.77 -10.68 2.58
N THR A 22 -9.58 -10.33 2.11
CA THR A 22 -8.91 -11.02 1.02
C THR A 22 -8.50 -12.43 1.44
N PRO A 23 -8.54 -13.43 0.55
CA PRO A 23 -8.18 -14.79 0.92
C PRO A 23 -6.68 -14.93 1.18
N LEU A 24 -6.33 -15.94 1.98
CA LEU A 24 -4.98 -16.43 2.15
C LEU A 24 -4.83 -17.66 1.24
N ILE A 25 -3.89 -17.62 0.31
CA ILE A 25 -3.71 -18.64 -0.73
C ILE A 25 -2.47 -19.47 -0.44
N LEU A 26 -2.59 -20.80 -0.48
CA LEU A 26 -1.44 -21.71 -0.39
C LEU A 26 -0.59 -21.62 -1.66
N LEU A 27 0.67 -21.22 -1.50
CA LEU A 27 1.66 -21.22 -2.58
C LEU A 27 2.29 -22.60 -2.68
N LYS A 28 1.60 -23.53 -3.35
CA LYS A 28 1.89 -24.95 -3.35
C LYS A 28 3.34 -25.27 -3.72
N ARG A 29 3.81 -24.77 -4.87
CA ARG A 29 5.16 -25.04 -5.38
C ARG A 29 6.25 -24.61 -4.38
N VAL A 30 6.20 -23.38 -3.90
CA VAL A 30 7.18 -22.85 -2.93
C VAL A 30 7.09 -23.60 -1.61
N SER A 31 5.90 -24.04 -1.21
CA SER A 31 5.72 -24.86 0.01
C SER A 31 6.38 -26.23 -0.14
N GLU A 32 6.24 -26.89 -1.28
CA GLU A 32 6.87 -28.17 -1.58
C GLU A 32 8.40 -28.07 -1.63
N GLU A 33 8.93 -27.03 -2.30
CA GLU A 33 10.36 -26.77 -2.43
C GLU A 33 11.05 -26.46 -1.08
N THR A 34 10.35 -25.80 -0.17
CA THR A 34 10.92 -25.38 1.13
C THR A 34 10.59 -26.32 2.28
N GLY A 35 9.67 -27.24 2.10
CA GLY A 35 9.13 -28.08 3.19
C GLY A 35 8.33 -27.30 4.24
N CYS A 36 7.92 -26.05 3.93
CA CYS A 36 7.15 -25.18 4.80
C CYS A 36 5.79 -24.89 4.18
N GLN A 37 4.80 -24.57 4.99
CA GLN A 37 3.52 -24.06 4.48
C GLN A 37 3.65 -22.56 4.20
N ILE A 38 3.77 -22.19 2.93
CA ILE A 38 3.88 -20.79 2.49
C ILE A 38 2.52 -20.29 1.99
N LEU A 39 2.03 -19.24 2.60
CA LEU A 39 0.72 -18.65 2.32
C LEU A 39 0.91 -17.21 1.80
N GLY A 40 0.18 -16.85 0.74
CA GLY A 40 0.14 -15.51 0.17
C GLY A 40 -1.18 -14.81 0.49
N LYS A 41 -1.13 -13.63 1.10
CA LYS A 41 -2.31 -12.77 1.29
C LYS A 41 -2.66 -12.09 -0.02
N ALA A 42 -3.81 -12.46 -0.62
CA ALA A 42 -4.19 -12.09 -1.99
C ALA A 42 -4.73 -10.65 -2.08
N GLU A 43 -3.90 -9.66 -1.79
CA GLU A 43 -4.31 -8.25 -1.79
C GLU A 43 -4.70 -7.69 -3.17
N PHE A 44 -4.34 -8.37 -4.27
CA PHE A 44 -4.82 -8.09 -5.62
C PHE A 44 -6.33 -8.36 -5.80
N MET A 45 -6.97 -9.03 -4.85
CA MET A 45 -8.42 -9.27 -4.83
C MET A 45 -9.21 -8.15 -4.15
N ASN A 46 -8.57 -7.11 -3.63
CA ASN A 46 -9.29 -5.89 -3.29
C ASN A 46 -9.96 -5.29 -4.54
N PRO A 47 -11.07 -4.58 -4.42
CA PRO A 47 -11.87 -4.12 -5.56
C PRO A 47 -11.13 -3.16 -6.52
N GLY A 48 -10.13 -2.39 -6.05
CA GLY A 48 -9.22 -1.59 -6.88
C GLY A 48 -7.94 -2.31 -7.30
N GLY A 49 -7.82 -3.60 -6.98
CA GLY A 49 -6.76 -4.49 -7.45
C GLY A 49 -5.47 -4.47 -6.63
N SER A 50 -5.43 -3.83 -5.46
CA SER A 50 -4.19 -3.80 -4.68
C SER A 50 -4.40 -3.60 -3.17
N VAL A 51 -3.33 -3.81 -2.42
CA VAL A 51 -3.26 -3.49 -0.98
C VAL A 51 -3.52 -2.02 -0.67
N LYS A 52 -3.33 -1.12 -1.63
CA LYS A 52 -3.49 0.32 -1.44
C LYS A 52 -4.94 0.75 -1.25
N ASP A 53 -5.91 -0.07 -1.62
CA ASP A 53 -7.32 0.17 -1.35
C ASP A 53 -7.59 0.28 0.16
N ARG A 54 -6.88 -0.52 0.98
CA ARG A 54 -6.98 -0.44 2.44
C ARG A 54 -6.45 0.90 2.97
N ALA A 55 -5.28 1.30 2.51
CA ALA A 55 -4.67 2.57 2.91
C ALA A 55 -5.54 3.77 2.46
N ALA A 56 -5.99 3.76 1.19
CA ALA A 56 -6.84 4.80 0.64
C ALA A 56 -8.15 4.95 1.43
N SER A 57 -8.84 3.83 1.68
CA SER A 57 -10.07 3.83 2.46
C SER A 57 -9.85 4.36 3.88
N ALA A 58 -8.81 3.89 4.56
CA ALA A 58 -8.54 4.30 5.94
C ALA A 58 -8.17 5.78 6.05
N ILE A 59 -7.36 6.30 5.15
CA ILE A 59 -6.95 7.70 5.15
C ILE A 59 -8.16 8.62 4.94
N VAL A 60 -9.02 8.31 3.96
CA VAL A 60 -10.21 9.11 3.68
C VAL A 60 -11.22 9.05 4.82
N LEU A 61 -11.53 7.84 5.31
CA LEU A 61 -12.47 7.67 6.43
C LEU A 61 -11.99 8.33 7.72
N GLU A 62 -10.68 8.29 7.98
CA GLU A 62 -10.12 8.97 9.15
C GLU A 62 -10.19 10.49 9.01
N ALA A 63 -9.95 11.03 7.82
CA ALA A 63 -10.10 12.46 7.56
C ALA A 63 -11.56 12.92 7.71
N GLU A 64 -12.53 12.11 7.28
CA GLU A 64 -13.96 12.36 7.52
C GLU A 64 -14.28 12.38 9.03
N ARG A 65 -13.80 11.36 9.75
CA ARG A 65 -14.03 11.23 11.20
C ARG A 65 -13.48 12.41 11.99
N GLN A 66 -12.34 12.95 11.54
CA GLN A 66 -11.70 14.14 12.13
C GLN A 66 -12.34 15.47 11.70
N GLY A 67 -13.26 15.45 10.75
CA GLY A 67 -13.84 16.67 10.16
C GLY A 67 -12.87 17.44 9.27
N ALA A 68 -11.72 16.85 8.93
CA ALA A 68 -10.71 17.48 8.07
C ALA A 68 -11.11 17.47 6.58
N LEU A 69 -11.96 16.52 6.19
CA LEU A 69 -12.50 16.40 4.83
C LEU A 69 -14.02 16.57 4.85
N PRO A 70 -14.54 17.78 4.58
CA PRO A 70 -15.98 18.03 4.52
C PRO A 70 -16.62 17.40 3.27
N PRO A 71 -17.94 17.17 3.25
CA PRO A 71 -18.64 16.66 2.07
C PRO A 71 -18.33 17.46 0.79
N GLY A 72 -18.04 16.75 -0.30
CA GLY A 72 -17.63 17.36 -1.57
C GLY A 72 -16.20 17.91 -1.59
N GLY A 73 -15.43 17.69 -0.54
CA GLY A 73 -14.03 18.11 -0.44
C GLY A 73 -13.12 17.42 -1.44
N THR A 74 -11.84 17.76 -1.41
CA THR A 74 -10.83 17.27 -2.35
C THR A 74 -9.74 16.47 -1.64
N VAL A 75 -9.43 15.28 -2.16
CA VAL A 75 -8.30 14.47 -1.72
C VAL A 75 -7.17 14.61 -2.73
N VAL A 76 -6.00 15.04 -2.28
CA VAL A 76 -4.81 15.22 -3.11
C VAL A 76 -3.73 14.22 -2.69
N GLU A 77 -3.11 13.52 -3.65
CA GLU A 77 -1.99 12.61 -3.38
C GLU A 77 -0.92 12.72 -4.47
N GLY A 78 0.34 12.62 -4.01
CA GLY A 78 1.49 12.44 -4.89
C GLY A 78 1.81 10.95 -5.03
N THR A 79 1.49 10.34 -6.17
CA THR A 79 1.73 8.91 -6.37
C THR A 79 1.87 8.55 -7.85
N ALA A 80 2.72 7.56 -8.13
CA ALA A 80 2.91 7.02 -9.47
C ALA A 80 2.12 5.70 -9.71
N GLY A 81 1.27 5.25 -8.76
CA GLY A 81 0.70 3.91 -8.87
C GLY A 81 -0.59 3.67 -8.09
N ASN A 82 -0.68 2.48 -7.53
CA ASN A 82 -1.90 1.90 -6.96
C ASN A 82 -2.62 2.75 -5.90
N THR A 83 -1.92 3.62 -5.19
CA THR A 83 -2.57 4.51 -4.20
C THR A 83 -3.51 5.49 -4.90
N GLY A 84 -3.11 6.01 -6.06
CA GLY A 84 -3.98 6.88 -6.86
C GLY A 84 -5.26 6.17 -7.29
N ILE A 85 -5.15 4.91 -7.72
CA ILE A 85 -6.29 4.07 -8.12
C ILE A 85 -7.22 3.86 -6.91
N GLY A 86 -6.68 3.44 -5.77
CA GLY A 86 -7.47 3.24 -4.56
C GLY A 86 -8.17 4.52 -4.10
N LEU A 87 -7.47 5.67 -4.10
CA LEU A 87 -8.07 6.96 -3.75
C LEU A 87 -9.16 7.38 -4.73
N ALA A 88 -8.96 7.21 -6.04
CA ALA A 88 -9.98 7.53 -7.03
C ALA A 88 -11.27 6.74 -6.80
N HIS A 89 -11.17 5.44 -6.55
CA HIS A 89 -12.34 4.61 -6.23
C HIS A 89 -13.03 5.04 -4.92
N VAL A 90 -12.27 5.29 -3.87
CA VAL A 90 -12.83 5.73 -2.59
C VAL A 90 -13.49 7.10 -2.71
N CYS A 91 -12.85 8.04 -3.39
CA CYS A 91 -13.39 9.37 -3.63
C CYS A 91 -14.71 9.31 -4.41
N ASN A 92 -14.77 8.51 -5.49
CA ASN A 92 -16.01 8.27 -6.23
C ASN A 92 -17.13 7.71 -5.35
N ALA A 93 -16.81 6.69 -4.55
CA ALA A 93 -17.79 6.06 -3.66
C ALA A 93 -18.29 6.98 -2.55
N ARG A 94 -17.49 8.00 -2.18
CA ARG A 94 -17.79 8.92 -1.08
C ARG A 94 -18.18 10.33 -1.52
N GLY A 95 -18.18 10.62 -2.82
CA GLY A 95 -18.55 11.93 -3.37
C GLY A 95 -17.49 13.02 -3.18
N TYR A 96 -16.20 12.64 -3.20
CA TYR A 96 -15.07 13.57 -3.13
C TYR A 96 -14.40 13.76 -4.49
N ARG A 97 -13.76 14.92 -4.67
CA ARG A 97 -12.83 15.11 -5.79
C ARG A 97 -11.51 14.42 -5.49
N CYS A 98 -10.92 13.80 -6.50
CA CYS A 98 -9.62 13.16 -6.40
C CYS A 98 -8.62 13.85 -7.32
N VAL A 99 -7.51 14.32 -6.79
CA VAL A 99 -6.43 14.97 -7.54
C VAL A 99 -5.15 14.20 -7.31
N ILE A 100 -4.56 13.69 -8.39
CA ILE A 100 -3.33 12.88 -8.34
C ILE A 100 -2.20 13.63 -9.03
N VAL A 101 -1.12 13.88 -8.30
CA VAL A 101 0.11 14.43 -8.85
C VAL A 101 1.06 13.28 -9.17
N MET A 102 1.43 13.12 -10.44
CA MET A 102 2.22 12.01 -10.97
C MET A 102 3.47 12.49 -11.70
N PRO A 103 4.59 11.74 -11.62
CA PRO A 103 5.70 11.95 -12.53
C PRO A 103 5.30 11.72 -13.99
N ASP A 104 5.85 12.51 -14.93
CA ASP A 104 5.52 12.50 -16.36
C ASP A 104 6.13 11.33 -17.18
N ASN A 105 6.87 10.45 -16.51
CA ASN A 105 7.48 9.25 -17.11
C ASN A 105 6.66 7.96 -16.90
N GLN A 106 5.44 8.06 -16.43
CA GLN A 106 4.58 6.89 -16.26
C GLN A 106 3.94 6.48 -17.58
N SER A 107 3.48 5.22 -17.67
CA SER A 107 2.83 4.74 -18.89
C SER A 107 1.51 5.47 -19.17
N PRO A 108 1.16 5.69 -20.45
CA PRO A 108 -0.11 6.32 -20.83
C PRO A 108 -1.34 5.65 -20.23
N GLU A 109 -1.28 4.33 -20.07
CA GLU A 109 -2.38 3.53 -19.51
C GLU A 109 -2.66 3.90 -18.05
N LYS A 110 -1.62 4.22 -17.25
CA LYS A 110 -1.81 4.66 -15.86
C LYS A 110 -2.56 5.99 -15.78
N TYR A 111 -2.22 6.94 -16.66
CA TYR A 111 -2.93 8.23 -16.73
C TYR A 111 -4.37 8.04 -17.18
N ALA A 112 -4.58 7.24 -18.24
CA ALA A 112 -5.90 6.96 -18.78
C ALA A 112 -6.81 6.28 -17.74
N LEU A 113 -6.27 5.32 -16.99
CA LEU A 113 -7.01 4.63 -15.93
C LEU A 113 -7.47 5.61 -14.84
N LEU A 114 -6.59 6.47 -14.35
CA LEU A 114 -6.96 7.47 -13.33
C LEU A 114 -8.01 8.45 -13.84
N ALA A 115 -7.86 8.90 -15.09
CA ALA A 115 -8.84 9.77 -15.74
C ALA A 115 -10.20 9.08 -15.91
N MET A 116 -10.22 7.81 -16.32
CA MET A 116 -11.45 7.00 -16.41
C MET A 116 -12.14 6.82 -15.05
N LEU A 117 -11.35 6.76 -13.97
CA LEU A 117 -11.85 6.73 -12.60
C LEU A 117 -12.26 8.12 -12.08
N GLY A 118 -12.27 9.15 -12.94
CA GLY A 118 -12.67 10.50 -12.58
C GLY A 118 -11.66 11.32 -11.76
N ALA A 119 -10.42 10.84 -11.63
CA ALA A 119 -9.36 11.59 -10.97
C ALA A 119 -8.80 12.67 -11.90
N GLU A 120 -8.54 13.86 -11.36
CA GLU A 120 -7.77 14.91 -12.02
C GLU A 120 -6.29 14.59 -11.87
N VAL A 121 -5.56 14.48 -13.00
CA VAL A 121 -4.15 14.08 -13.00
C VAL A 121 -3.26 15.25 -13.38
N HIS A 122 -2.35 15.63 -12.46
CA HIS A 122 -1.33 16.64 -12.67
C HIS A 122 0.02 15.97 -12.91
N GLN A 123 0.54 16.07 -14.13
CA GLN A 123 1.85 15.55 -14.49
C GLN A 123 2.93 16.56 -14.10
N VAL A 124 4.02 16.07 -13.49
CA VAL A 124 5.18 16.88 -13.10
C VAL A 124 6.48 16.19 -13.52
N PRO A 125 7.56 16.94 -13.78
CA PRO A 125 8.85 16.35 -14.14
C PRO A 125 9.37 15.39 -13.09
N VAL A 126 10.07 14.33 -13.54
CA VAL A 126 10.79 13.41 -12.67
C VAL A 126 11.99 14.09 -12.07
N VAL A 127 11.98 14.26 -10.77
CA VAL A 127 13.09 14.85 -10.01
C VAL A 127 13.32 14.12 -8.70
N PRO A 128 14.54 14.15 -8.13
CA PRO A 128 14.83 13.54 -6.84
C PRO A 128 13.94 14.10 -5.70
N TYR A 129 13.74 13.30 -4.65
CA TYR A 129 12.93 13.70 -3.50
C TYR A 129 13.39 15.00 -2.82
N SER A 130 14.69 15.29 -2.85
CA SER A 130 15.26 16.56 -2.34
C SER A 130 14.84 17.81 -3.11
N ASN A 131 14.33 17.64 -4.35
CA ASN A 131 13.87 18.75 -5.17
C ASN A 131 12.45 19.20 -4.72
N PRO A 132 12.18 20.49 -4.50
CA PRO A 132 10.87 20.99 -4.10
C PRO A 132 9.77 20.74 -5.15
N ASN A 133 10.11 20.45 -6.41
CA ASN A 133 9.16 20.12 -7.47
C ASN A 133 8.91 18.62 -7.61
N GLN A 134 9.42 17.80 -6.71
CA GLN A 134 9.08 16.38 -6.65
C GLN A 134 7.58 16.21 -6.37
N TYR A 135 6.96 15.23 -7.02
CA TYR A 135 5.50 15.05 -7.08
C TYR A 135 4.81 15.04 -5.69
N GLN A 136 5.44 14.50 -4.64
CA GLN A 136 4.87 14.50 -3.29
C GLN A 136 4.85 15.91 -2.69
N HIS A 137 5.91 16.69 -2.91
CA HIS A 137 5.98 18.08 -2.45
C HIS A 137 5.00 18.97 -3.20
N VAL A 138 4.83 18.72 -4.51
CA VAL A 138 3.81 19.44 -5.32
C VAL A 138 2.42 19.11 -4.81
N ALA A 139 2.10 17.82 -4.58
CA ALA A 139 0.81 17.39 -4.05
C ALA A 139 0.50 18.05 -2.70
N LYS A 140 1.48 18.11 -1.80
CA LYS A 140 1.33 18.78 -0.49
C LYS A 140 1.00 20.27 -0.64
N ARG A 141 1.74 20.98 -1.52
CA ARG A 141 1.46 22.41 -1.77
C ARG A 141 0.11 22.62 -2.43
N LEU A 142 -0.25 21.77 -3.39
CA LEU A 142 -1.54 21.83 -4.07
C LEU A 142 -2.71 21.65 -3.09
N ALA A 143 -2.63 20.64 -2.23
CA ALA A 143 -3.63 20.43 -1.18
C ALA A 143 -3.79 21.66 -0.26
N ALA A 144 -2.66 22.29 0.11
CA ALA A 144 -2.69 23.48 0.96
C ALA A 144 -3.27 24.72 0.26
N SER A 145 -3.27 24.76 -1.07
CA SER A 145 -3.80 25.88 -1.86
C SER A 145 -5.28 25.75 -2.22
N LEU A 146 -5.85 24.54 -2.09
CA LEU A 146 -7.25 24.29 -2.44
C LEU A 146 -8.15 24.39 -1.20
N PRO A 147 -9.35 24.98 -1.33
CA PRO A 147 -10.33 24.98 -0.25
C PRO A 147 -10.86 23.57 0.00
N ASN A 148 -11.11 23.23 1.25
CA ASN A 148 -11.69 21.95 1.65
C ASN A 148 -10.90 20.74 1.11
N ALA A 149 -9.57 20.83 1.08
CA ALA A 149 -8.71 19.79 0.55
C ALA A 149 -7.81 19.20 1.64
N ILE A 150 -7.52 17.90 1.50
CA ILE A 150 -6.51 17.22 2.30
C ILE A 150 -5.40 16.68 1.41
N TRP A 151 -4.18 16.66 1.92
CA TRP A 151 -3.11 15.82 1.40
C TRP A 151 -3.15 14.47 2.11
N SER A 152 -3.43 13.39 1.37
CA SER A 152 -3.57 12.05 1.96
C SER A 152 -2.27 11.52 2.58
N ASN A 153 -1.09 11.91 2.02
CA ASN A 153 0.24 11.65 2.60
C ASN A 153 0.44 10.18 3.00
N GLN A 154 0.27 9.26 2.04
CA GLN A 154 0.32 7.82 2.28
C GLN A 154 1.55 7.32 3.06
N PHE A 155 2.67 8.04 2.98
CA PHE A 155 3.93 7.64 3.62
C PHE A 155 3.98 7.95 5.11
N ASP A 156 3.40 9.07 5.53
CA ASP A 156 3.54 9.56 6.90
C ASP A 156 2.19 9.72 7.63
N ASN A 157 1.07 9.48 6.95
CA ASN A 157 -0.25 9.38 7.57
C ASN A 157 -0.43 7.98 8.18
N THR A 158 -0.43 7.90 9.49
CA THR A 158 -0.48 6.62 10.23
C THR A 158 -1.82 5.90 10.13
N ALA A 159 -2.87 6.53 9.61
CA ALA A 159 -4.11 5.84 9.28
C ALA A 159 -3.88 4.65 8.32
N ASN A 160 -2.85 4.74 7.46
CA ASN A 160 -2.40 3.64 6.61
C ASN A 160 -1.94 2.42 7.45
N ARG A 161 -1.03 2.60 8.42
CA ARG A 161 -0.56 1.54 9.32
C ARG A 161 -1.69 0.99 10.18
N ASP A 162 -2.50 1.87 10.75
CA ASP A 162 -3.62 1.51 11.61
C ASP A 162 -4.67 0.66 10.88
N ALA A 163 -4.88 0.90 9.58
CA ALA A 163 -5.76 0.05 8.77
C ALA A 163 -5.30 -1.40 8.79
N HIS A 164 -4.01 -1.63 8.59
CA HIS A 164 -3.45 -2.98 8.56
C HIS A 164 -3.41 -3.64 9.94
N ALA A 165 -3.20 -2.87 11.00
CA ALA A 165 -3.29 -3.37 12.37
C ALA A 165 -4.73 -3.79 12.73
N ARG A 166 -5.74 -3.06 12.21
CA ARG A 166 -7.17 -3.33 12.50
C ARG A 166 -7.84 -4.32 11.54
N THR A 167 -7.26 -4.59 10.37
CA THR A 167 -7.87 -5.46 9.35
C THR A 167 -6.94 -6.58 8.89
N THR A 168 -5.89 -6.29 8.17
CA THR A 168 -5.00 -7.28 7.55
C THR A 168 -4.35 -8.21 8.56
N GLY A 169 -3.86 -7.66 9.68
CA GLY A 169 -3.29 -8.45 10.77
C GLY A 169 -4.29 -9.43 11.38
N PRO A 170 -5.48 -8.98 11.83
CA PRO A 170 -6.57 -9.86 12.27
C PRO A 170 -6.96 -10.93 11.25
N GLU A 171 -7.16 -10.54 9.98
CA GLU A 171 -7.51 -11.50 8.91
C GLU A 171 -6.46 -12.61 8.77
N ILE A 172 -5.18 -12.28 8.75
CA ILE A 172 -4.09 -13.26 8.69
C ILE A 172 -4.12 -14.19 9.91
N TRP A 173 -4.29 -13.63 11.10
CA TRP A 173 -4.35 -14.39 12.34
C TRP A 173 -5.52 -15.38 12.34
N GLU A 174 -6.70 -14.94 11.97
CA GLU A 174 -7.90 -15.78 11.90
C GLU A 174 -7.78 -16.86 10.83
N GLN A 175 -7.36 -16.49 9.62
CA GLN A 175 -7.20 -17.40 8.48
C GLN A 175 -6.12 -18.49 8.72
N THR A 176 -5.16 -18.21 9.58
CA THR A 176 -4.14 -19.22 10.01
C THR A 176 -4.52 -19.95 11.30
N ASN A 177 -5.67 -19.63 11.92
CA ASN A 177 -6.04 -20.07 13.26
C ASN A 177 -4.91 -19.82 14.29
N GLY A 178 -4.23 -18.68 14.16
CA GLY A 178 -3.10 -18.28 15.00
C GLY A 178 -1.81 -19.11 14.79
N ARG A 179 -1.78 -20.02 13.83
CA ARG A 179 -0.62 -20.86 13.50
C ARG A 179 0.22 -20.20 12.41
N ILE A 180 1.01 -19.23 12.80
CA ILE A 180 1.91 -18.48 11.93
C ILE A 180 3.28 -18.34 12.61
N ASP A 181 4.34 -18.81 12.00
CA ASP A 181 5.70 -18.75 12.56
C ASP A 181 6.45 -17.51 12.06
N ALA A 182 6.21 -17.11 10.82
CA ALA A 182 6.82 -15.92 10.25
C ALA A 182 5.85 -15.13 9.37
N PHE A 183 6.00 -13.81 9.38
CA PHE A 183 5.40 -12.87 8.44
C PHE A 183 6.51 -12.20 7.64
N VAL A 184 6.43 -12.32 6.32
CA VAL A 184 7.40 -11.74 5.39
C VAL A 184 6.67 -10.77 4.46
N ALA A 185 7.15 -9.54 4.38
CA ALA A 185 6.63 -8.58 3.40
C ALA A 185 7.69 -7.56 2.99
N ALA A 186 7.57 -7.05 1.78
CA ALA A 186 8.29 -5.88 1.35
C ALA A 186 7.64 -4.59 1.88
N SER A 187 8.37 -3.48 1.83
CA SER A 187 7.89 -2.19 2.30
C SER A 187 8.09 -1.10 1.25
N GLY A 188 7.02 -0.38 0.94
CA GLY A 188 7.07 0.93 0.28
C GLY A 188 6.73 2.01 1.31
N THR A 189 5.45 2.19 1.64
CA THR A 189 5.02 3.15 2.67
C THR A 189 5.28 2.68 4.10
N GLY A 190 5.49 1.40 4.31
CA GLY A 190 5.66 0.80 5.64
C GLY A 190 4.37 0.38 6.34
N GLY A 191 3.23 0.92 5.92
CA GLY A 191 1.95 0.71 6.62
C GLY A 191 1.54 -0.75 6.74
N THR A 192 1.62 -1.51 5.65
CA THR A 192 1.27 -2.94 5.65
C THR A 192 2.16 -3.73 6.58
N PHE A 193 3.49 -3.59 6.41
CA PHE A 193 4.44 -4.32 7.24
C PHE A 193 4.25 -4.00 8.72
N ALA A 194 4.28 -2.72 9.08
CA ALA A 194 4.20 -2.28 10.47
C ALA A 194 2.87 -2.69 11.14
N GLY A 195 1.74 -2.42 10.50
CA GLY A 195 0.44 -2.71 11.07
C GLY A 195 0.20 -4.21 11.28
N VAL A 196 0.59 -5.05 10.29
CA VAL A 196 0.48 -6.51 10.43
C VAL A 196 1.44 -7.03 11.50
N ALA A 197 2.71 -6.60 11.48
CA ALA A 197 3.71 -7.03 12.44
C ALA A 197 3.32 -6.68 13.88
N GLU A 198 2.83 -5.47 14.12
CA GLU A 198 2.32 -5.06 15.43
C GLU A 198 1.19 -5.95 15.93
N TYR A 199 0.20 -6.18 15.07
CA TYR A 199 -0.92 -7.04 15.45
C TYR A 199 -0.46 -8.47 15.76
N LEU A 200 0.32 -9.09 14.88
CA LEU A 200 0.80 -10.46 15.06
C LEU A 200 1.67 -10.61 16.32
N LYS A 201 2.59 -9.68 16.55
CA LYS A 201 3.43 -9.64 17.78
C LYS A 201 2.61 -9.44 19.05
N SER A 202 1.51 -8.68 18.99
CA SER A 202 0.60 -8.52 20.14
C SER A 202 -0.12 -9.81 20.49
N ARG A 203 -0.36 -10.69 19.50
CA ARG A 203 -0.99 -12.01 19.69
C ARG A 203 -0.01 -13.09 20.11
N ARG A 204 1.13 -13.15 19.43
CA ARG A 204 2.20 -14.11 19.69
C ARG A 204 3.57 -13.47 19.42
N ARG A 205 4.27 -13.11 20.47
CA ARG A 205 5.57 -12.40 20.38
C ARG A 205 6.63 -13.19 19.60
N ALA A 206 6.51 -14.51 19.54
CA ALA A 206 7.45 -15.39 18.83
C ALA A 206 7.30 -15.38 17.30
N VAL A 207 6.23 -14.79 16.74
CA VAL A 207 6.11 -14.64 15.28
C VAL A 207 7.28 -13.81 14.76
N ARG A 208 8.05 -14.35 13.82
CA ARG A 208 9.15 -13.62 13.18
C ARG A 208 8.61 -12.67 12.11
N CYS A 209 8.97 -11.40 12.18
CA CYS A 209 8.59 -10.39 11.19
C CYS A 209 9.83 -10.00 10.38
N VAL A 210 9.86 -10.44 9.11
CA VAL A 210 11.01 -10.30 8.22
C VAL A 210 10.69 -9.33 7.09
N LEU A 211 11.48 -8.27 7.00
CA LEU A 211 11.37 -7.27 5.95
C LEU A 211 12.18 -7.70 4.72
N ALA A 212 11.54 -7.85 3.57
CA ALA A 212 12.21 -8.06 2.28
C ALA A 212 12.43 -6.70 1.60
N ASP A 213 13.68 -6.36 1.30
CA ASP A 213 14.05 -5.04 0.82
C ASP A 213 14.78 -5.11 -0.52
N PRO A 214 14.32 -4.39 -1.57
CA PRO A 214 14.92 -4.43 -2.89
C PRO A 214 16.14 -3.50 -3.00
N PRO A 215 16.95 -3.62 -4.08
CA PRO A 215 18.03 -2.70 -4.38
C PRO A 215 17.55 -1.24 -4.45
N GLY A 216 18.40 -0.31 -4.03
CA GLY A 216 18.07 1.13 -3.99
C GLY A 216 17.23 1.56 -2.79
N SER A 217 16.69 0.62 -2.01
CA SER A 217 16.02 0.93 -0.74
C SER A 217 17.03 1.13 0.40
N SER A 218 16.61 1.84 1.44
CA SER A 218 17.43 2.10 2.61
C SER A 218 17.04 1.29 3.84
N LEU A 219 16.01 0.46 3.76
CA LEU A 219 15.42 -0.16 4.93
C LEU A 219 16.22 -1.36 5.43
N TYR A 220 16.87 -2.11 4.54
CA TYR A 220 17.77 -3.20 4.92
C TYR A 220 18.89 -2.71 5.84
N GLU A 221 19.60 -1.65 5.43
CA GLU A 221 20.66 -1.07 6.26
C GLU A 221 20.11 -0.39 7.52
N TYR A 222 18.95 0.22 7.47
CA TYR A 222 18.30 0.76 8.65
C TYR A 222 18.04 -0.30 9.72
N VAL A 223 17.54 -1.46 9.34
CA VAL A 223 17.28 -2.57 10.29
C VAL A 223 18.58 -3.09 10.90
N ARG A 224 19.65 -3.18 10.10
CA ARG A 224 20.95 -3.71 10.54
C ARG A 224 21.77 -2.75 11.42
N SER A 225 21.77 -1.47 11.06
CA SER A 225 22.71 -0.47 11.65
C SER A 225 22.01 0.68 12.37
N GLY A 226 20.68 0.78 12.29
CA GLY A 226 19.91 1.93 12.77
C GLY A 226 19.98 3.17 11.86
N THR A 227 20.75 3.11 10.76
CA THR A 227 20.93 4.25 9.86
C THR A 227 20.45 3.90 8.46
N PRO A 228 19.49 4.66 7.88
CA PRO A 228 19.01 4.40 6.52
C PRO A 228 20.11 4.71 5.51
N LYS A 229 20.48 3.72 4.69
CA LYS A 229 21.47 3.85 3.62
C LYS A 229 21.02 2.99 2.45
N ALA A 230 20.92 3.59 1.26
CA ALA A 230 20.52 2.88 0.07
C ALA A 230 21.51 1.77 -0.30
N THR A 231 20.99 0.60 -0.67
CA THR A 231 21.73 -0.54 -1.18
C THR A 231 21.58 -0.61 -2.70
N GLY A 232 22.67 -0.60 -3.43
CA GLY A 232 22.62 -0.69 -4.89
C GLY A 232 22.09 0.55 -5.61
N SER A 233 21.80 0.42 -6.92
CA SER A 233 21.48 1.52 -7.83
C SER A 233 20.00 1.71 -8.14
N GLY A 234 19.11 0.98 -7.48
CA GLY A 234 17.67 0.96 -7.74
C GLY A 234 17.17 -0.41 -8.17
N SER A 235 15.87 -0.59 -8.17
CA SER A 235 15.19 -1.84 -8.50
C SER A 235 14.20 -1.61 -9.63
N ILE A 236 13.95 -2.67 -10.41
CA ILE A 236 12.86 -2.72 -11.41
C ILE A 236 11.48 -2.92 -10.77
N THR A 237 11.44 -3.20 -9.47
CA THR A 237 10.18 -3.43 -8.75
C THR A 237 9.45 -2.11 -8.49
N GLU A 238 8.14 -2.10 -8.71
CA GLU A 238 7.30 -0.94 -8.42
C GLU A 238 6.55 -1.10 -7.09
N GLY A 239 6.38 0.00 -6.36
CA GLY A 239 5.55 0.08 -5.16
C GLY A 239 6.20 -0.45 -3.88
N ILE A 240 7.45 -0.92 -3.94
CA ILE A 240 8.28 -1.32 -2.82
C ILE A 240 9.66 -0.68 -2.90
N GLY A 241 10.36 -0.66 -1.77
CA GLY A 241 11.63 0.05 -1.65
C GLY A 241 11.47 1.55 -1.43
N ILE A 242 12.21 2.10 -0.49
CA ILE A 242 12.16 3.52 -0.16
C ILE A 242 13.50 4.00 0.42
N GLY A 243 13.88 5.23 0.07
CA GLY A 243 15.15 5.85 0.50
C GLY A 243 15.12 6.47 1.91
N ARG A 244 14.05 6.30 2.68
CA ARG A 244 13.89 6.86 4.03
C ARG A 244 13.01 6.00 4.93
N VAL A 245 13.11 6.16 6.23
CA VAL A 245 12.13 5.62 7.17
C VAL A 245 10.89 6.52 7.18
N THR A 246 9.74 5.94 6.95
CA THR A 246 8.45 6.64 6.98
C THR A 246 7.84 6.60 8.37
N LYS A 247 6.93 7.52 8.69
CA LYS A 247 6.19 7.45 9.96
C LYS A 247 5.37 6.17 10.11
N ASN A 248 4.90 5.61 8.99
CA ASN A 248 4.19 4.34 9.00
C ASN A 248 5.09 3.16 9.43
N LEU A 249 6.39 3.20 9.15
CA LEU A 249 7.33 2.13 9.51
C LEU A 249 8.03 2.38 10.84
N GLU A 250 8.07 3.62 11.30
CA GLU A 250 8.76 4.02 12.54
C GLU A 250 8.26 3.20 13.74
N GLY A 251 9.21 2.58 14.46
CA GLY A 251 8.91 1.73 15.61
C GLY A 251 8.29 0.37 15.28
N ALA A 252 8.19 -0.02 14.01
CA ALA A 252 7.68 -1.34 13.62
C ALA A 252 8.55 -2.47 14.22
N PRO A 253 7.94 -3.56 14.72
CA PRO A 253 8.68 -4.68 15.29
C PRO A 253 9.26 -5.58 14.19
N ILE A 254 10.41 -5.18 13.65
CA ILE A 254 11.16 -5.90 12.61
C ILE A 254 12.21 -6.78 13.31
N ASP A 255 12.13 -8.10 13.12
CA ASP A 255 13.13 -9.01 13.69
C ASP A 255 14.35 -9.18 12.79
N GLU A 256 14.14 -9.07 11.48
CA GLU A 256 15.17 -9.28 10.46
C GLU A 256 14.83 -8.53 9.19
N ALA A 257 15.84 -8.12 8.43
CA ALA A 257 15.69 -7.69 7.06
C ALA A 257 16.55 -8.55 6.13
N VAL A 258 16.02 -8.85 4.95
CA VAL A 258 16.73 -9.55 3.89
C VAL A 258 16.77 -8.68 2.65
N HIS A 259 17.95 -8.60 2.03
CA HIS A 259 18.11 -7.92 0.75
C HIS A 259 17.78 -8.91 -0.38
N ILE A 260 16.88 -8.54 -1.28
CA ILE A 260 16.44 -9.39 -2.40
C ILE A 260 16.78 -8.70 -3.71
N GLU A 261 17.71 -9.26 -4.46
CA GLU A 261 18.13 -8.75 -5.74
C GLU A 261 17.01 -8.90 -6.80
N ASP A 262 17.04 -8.02 -7.82
CA ASP A 262 16.05 -8.06 -8.90
C ASP A 262 16.07 -9.40 -9.66
N ALA A 263 17.23 -10.02 -9.83
CA ALA A 263 17.37 -11.34 -10.45
C ALA A 263 16.61 -12.42 -9.65
N GLU A 264 16.69 -12.41 -8.33
CA GLU A 264 15.94 -13.35 -7.48
C GLU A 264 14.43 -13.11 -7.56
N THR A 265 14.01 -11.84 -7.73
CA THR A 265 12.62 -11.48 -7.94
C THR A 265 12.10 -11.97 -9.29
N GLU A 266 12.92 -11.89 -10.35
CA GLU A 266 12.59 -12.38 -11.70
C GLU A 266 12.51 -13.92 -11.78
N GLU A 267 13.41 -14.65 -11.13
CA GLU A 267 13.38 -16.12 -11.08
C GLU A 267 12.11 -16.66 -10.42
N ARG A 268 11.59 -15.95 -9.45
CA ARG A 268 10.34 -16.29 -8.74
C ARG A 268 9.08 -15.83 -9.45
N ARG A 269 9.19 -15.00 -10.48
CA ARG A 269 8.09 -14.74 -11.40
C ARG A 269 7.84 -16.00 -12.20
N VAL A 270 6.76 -16.69 -11.87
CA VAL A 270 6.22 -17.81 -12.67
C VAL A 270 6.09 -17.30 -14.10
N GLY A 271 7.05 -17.65 -14.94
CA GLY A 271 7.23 -17.40 -16.35
C GLY A 271 6.62 -16.13 -16.98
N LYS A 272 7.17 -15.71 -18.11
CA LYS A 272 6.66 -14.58 -18.91
C LYS A 272 5.14 -14.68 -19.21
N GLU A 273 4.58 -15.88 -19.15
CA GLU A 273 3.15 -16.16 -19.38
C GLU A 273 2.24 -15.66 -18.24
N CYS A 274 2.74 -15.48 -17.01
CA CYS A 274 1.95 -14.92 -15.92
C CYS A 274 1.73 -13.41 -16.06
N ARG A 275 2.64 -12.68 -16.67
CA ARG A 275 2.46 -11.25 -16.98
C ARG A 275 1.30 -11.01 -17.94
N SER A 276 1.09 -11.91 -18.92
CA SER A 276 0.05 -11.76 -19.93
C SER A 276 -1.33 -12.19 -19.45
N ARG A 277 -1.43 -13.05 -18.42
CA ARG A 277 -2.71 -13.56 -17.92
C ARG A 277 -3.28 -12.81 -16.72
N TRP A 278 -2.49 -12.05 -16.00
CA TRP A 278 -2.90 -11.39 -14.75
C TRP A 278 -2.77 -9.87 -14.80
N SER A 279 -2.29 -9.30 -15.90
CA SER A 279 -2.44 -7.88 -16.14
C SER A 279 -3.85 -7.63 -16.68
N PRO A 280 -4.71 -6.90 -15.97
CA PRO A 280 -6.02 -6.52 -16.51
C PRO A 280 -5.91 -5.54 -17.70
N TYR A 281 -4.69 -5.28 -18.19
CA TYR A 281 -4.36 -4.23 -19.16
C TYR A 281 -3.57 -4.76 -20.36
N HIS A 282 -3.97 -5.93 -20.89
CA HIS A 282 -3.61 -6.36 -22.25
C HIS A 282 -4.84 -6.52 -23.08
#